data_5a519cc44afa5f300c80676180b7ddd6
#
_entry.id   5a519cc44afa5f300c80676180b7ddd6
#
_cell.length_a   1.000
_cell.length_b   1.000
_cell.length_c   1.000
_cell.angle_alpha   90.00
_cell.angle_beta   90.00
_cell.angle_gamma   90.00
#
_symmetry.space_group_name_H-M   'P 1'
#
loop_
_entity.id
_entity.type
_entity.pdbx_description
1 polymer ?
#
loop_
_entity_poly.entity_id
_entity_poly.type
_entity_poly.pdbx_seq_one_letter_code
_entity_poly.pdbx_strand_id
1 'polypeptide(L)'
;MNFTINEIHVTVPPGVGPGQIQVKSLYGTTRSRFFFRDDRNIILNFDDLTAAGGWRSGVIGSSNPAGISGNYVRFSGALAGGAGVTWNEDGFSFNLWPQANGRPDVPIYTGDLKDGEIKFEINVLEPWESCALQMIFTPYSVTGANSYIADGSVPRGVWNPWKATGTFRTDGWITVSYPLSEFNYGPDGSVSANKLTPEMMRGLTFYVWNGGVSGKDCNPHICIDNIRVVPK
;
A
#
# COMPACT_ATOMS: atom_id res chain seq x y z
N MET A 1 -22.66 12.88 -19.12
CA MET A 1 -23.57 12.61 -17.99
C MET A 1 -24.99 12.46 -18.56
N ASN A 2 -25.63 11.35 -18.31
CA ASN A 2 -27.02 11.09 -18.64
C ASN A 2 -27.80 10.85 -17.36
N PHE A 3 -29.03 11.32 -17.29
CA PHE A 3 -29.87 11.14 -16.10
C PHE A 3 -31.33 10.91 -16.48
N THR A 4 -32.02 10.18 -15.62
CA THR A 4 -33.48 10.04 -15.60
C THR A 4 -33.97 10.53 -14.23
N ILE A 5 -35.25 10.44 -13.98
CA ILE A 5 -35.83 10.82 -12.69
C ILE A 5 -35.28 9.97 -11.52
N ASN A 6 -34.77 8.76 -11.80
CA ASN A 6 -34.32 7.81 -10.81
C ASN A 6 -32.86 7.41 -10.94
N GLU A 7 -32.17 7.81 -12.01
CA GLU A 7 -30.80 7.35 -12.31
C GLU A 7 -29.94 8.47 -12.85
N ILE A 8 -28.68 8.48 -12.39
CA ILE A 8 -27.65 9.37 -12.91
C ILE A 8 -26.48 8.48 -13.35
N HIS A 9 -26.18 8.47 -14.65
CA HIS A 9 -25.01 7.78 -15.20
C HIS A 9 -23.85 8.75 -15.31
N VAL A 10 -22.73 8.41 -14.67
CA VAL A 10 -21.51 9.22 -14.66
C VAL A 10 -20.33 8.36 -15.03
N THR A 11 -19.53 8.80 -15.98
CA THR A 11 -18.19 8.24 -16.18
C THR A 11 -17.26 8.83 -15.13
N VAL A 12 -16.66 7.99 -14.32
CA VAL A 12 -15.69 8.41 -13.29
C VAL A 12 -14.42 8.90 -14.00
N PRO A 13 -14.00 10.15 -13.80
CA PRO A 13 -12.75 10.65 -14.39
C PRO A 13 -11.53 9.90 -13.85
N PRO A 14 -10.43 9.87 -14.60
CA PRO A 14 -9.15 9.43 -14.07
C PRO A 14 -8.72 10.26 -12.85
N GLY A 15 -8.04 9.63 -11.90
CA GLY A 15 -7.49 10.31 -10.73
C GLY A 15 -8.49 10.65 -9.61
N VAL A 16 -9.73 10.18 -9.70
CA VAL A 16 -10.72 10.32 -8.61
C VAL A 16 -10.31 9.41 -7.46
N GLY A 17 -10.11 10.00 -6.29
CA GLY A 17 -9.90 9.27 -5.04
C GLY A 17 -11.19 8.67 -4.48
N PRO A 18 -11.11 7.74 -3.52
CA PRO A 18 -12.28 7.22 -2.83
C PRO A 18 -12.98 8.31 -2.03
N GLY A 19 -14.27 8.19 -1.89
CA GLY A 19 -15.07 9.13 -1.13
C GLY A 19 -16.56 8.93 -1.34
N GLN A 20 -17.35 9.68 -0.58
CA GLN A 20 -18.79 9.70 -0.77
C GLN A 20 -19.14 10.38 -2.11
N ILE A 21 -20.03 9.78 -2.85
CA ILE A 21 -20.61 10.42 -4.05
C ILE A 21 -21.48 11.57 -3.58
N GLN A 22 -21.24 12.75 -4.13
CA GLN A 22 -22.06 13.93 -3.85
C GLN A 22 -22.88 14.32 -5.08
N VAL A 23 -24.15 14.54 -4.87
CA VAL A 23 -25.05 15.12 -5.87
C VAL A 23 -25.46 16.51 -5.39
N LYS A 24 -25.07 17.52 -6.16
CA LYS A 24 -25.44 18.92 -5.89
C LYS A 24 -26.53 19.36 -6.87
N SER A 25 -27.61 19.87 -6.36
CA SER A 25 -28.73 20.42 -7.12
C SER A 25 -29.05 21.85 -6.66
N LEU A 26 -30.05 22.47 -7.30
CA LEU A 26 -30.57 23.76 -6.84
C LEU A 26 -31.23 23.70 -5.45
N TYR A 27 -31.62 22.50 -5.01
CA TYR A 27 -32.29 22.27 -3.73
C TYR A 27 -31.32 21.84 -2.62
N GLY A 28 -30.03 21.71 -2.92
CA GLY A 28 -29.02 21.34 -1.92
C GLY A 28 -28.04 20.26 -2.39
N THR A 29 -27.29 19.75 -1.45
CA THR A 29 -26.31 18.68 -1.67
C THR A 29 -26.70 17.45 -0.87
N THR A 30 -26.75 16.30 -1.51
CA THR A 30 -26.86 15.00 -0.86
C THR A 30 -25.60 14.20 -1.04
N ARG A 31 -25.35 13.26 -0.13
CA ARG A 31 -24.19 12.37 -0.14
C ARG A 31 -24.65 10.93 -0.07
N SER A 32 -23.91 10.05 -0.77
CA SER A 32 -24.13 8.61 -0.65
C SER A 32 -23.82 8.12 0.78
N ARG A 33 -24.51 7.03 1.18
CA ARG A 33 -24.21 6.32 2.42
C ARG A 33 -23.01 5.38 2.28
N PHE A 34 -22.55 5.12 1.07
CA PHE A 34 -21.39 4.31 0.74
C PHE A 34 -20.29 5.17 0.16
N PHE A 35 -19.06 4.66 0.22
CA PHE A 35 -17.90 5.27 -0.41
C PHE A 35 -17.70 4.67 -1.80
N PHE A 36 -17.52 5.53 -2.80
CA PHE A 36 -16.93 5.12 -4.06
C PHE A 36 -15.46 4.79 -3.81
N ARG A 37 -14.98 3.71 -4.39
CA ARG A 37 -13.58 3.35 -4.43
C ARG A 37 -13.24 2.74 -5.79
N ASP A 38 -12.01 2.96 -6.23
CA ASP A 38 -11.47 2.26 -7.40
C ASP A 38 -11.01 0.87 -6.94
N ASP A 39 -11.72 -0.16 -7.34
CA ASP A 39 -11.44 -1.57 -7.02
C ASP A 39 -10.81 -2.33 -8.19
N ARG A 40 -10.44 -1.61 -9.26
CA ARG A 40 -9.77 -2.23 -10.41
C ARG A 40 -8.43 -2.83 -9.98
N ASN A 41 -8.16 -4.04 -10.46
CA ASN A 41 -6.91 -4.75 -10.24
C ASN A 41 -6.46 -4.80 -8.77
N ILE A 42 -7.41 -5.06 -7.84
CA ILE A 42 -7.08 -5.34 -6.44
C ILE A 42 -6.23 -6.59 -6.38
N ILE A 43 -5.12 -6.50 -5.66
CA ILE A 43 -4.15 -7.57 -5.46
C ILE A 43 -4.36 -8.22 -4.09
N LEU A 44 -4.58 -7.39 -3.07
CA LEU A 44 -4.82 -7.80 -1.69
C LEU A 44 -5.94 -6.95 -1.10
N ASN A 45 -6.93 -7.60 -0.51
CA ASN A 45 -8.02 -6.97 0.26
C ASN A 45 -8.21 -7.63 1.63
N PHE A 46 -7.40 -8.64 1.96
CA PHE A 46 -7.41 -9.41 3.21
C PHE A 46 -8.73 -10.11 3.54
N ASP A 47 -9.69 -10.10 2.65
CA ASP A 47 -10.94 -10.90 2.71
C ASP A 47 -10.75 -12.22 1.96
N ASP A 48 -10.79 -12.18 0.65
CA ASP A 48 -10.60 -13.31 -0.25
C ASP A 48 -9.23 -13.30 -0.96
N LEU A 49 -8.61 -12.13 -1.11
CA LEU A 49 -7.27 -11.95 -1.64
C LEU A 49 -6.29 -11.69 -0.48
N THR A 50 -5.79 -12.77 0.10
CA THR A 50 -4.99 -12.72 1.32
C THR A 50 -3.49 -12.74 1.05
N ALA A 51 -2.72 -12.20 1.98
CA ALA A 51 -1.26 -12.30 1.97
C ALA A 51 -0.82 -13.76 2.07
N ALA A 52 0.27 -14.09 1.41
CA ALA A 52 0.88 -15.42 1.45
C ALA A 52 2.40 -15.32 1.33
N GLY A 53 3.09 -15.95 2.24
CA GLY A 53 4.53 -15.88 2.41
C GLY A 53 4.96 -14.88 3.49
N GLY A 54 6.24 -14.89 3.79
CA GLY A 54 6.81 -14.01 4.79
C GLY A 54 6.67 -14.54 6.23
N TRP A 55 7.36 -13.90 7.14
CA TRP A 55 7.46 -14.37 8.51
C TRP A 55 7.12 -13.34 9.58
N ARG A 56 6.81 -12.12 9.20
CA ARG A 56 6.24 -11.10 10.09
C ARG A 56 4.97 -10.55 9.49
N SER A 57 3.98 -11.40 9.43
CA SER A 57 2.66 -10.99 8.99
C SER A 57 2.01 -10.11 10.06
N GLY A 58 1.36 -9.05 9.63
CA GLY A 58 0.46 -8.28 10.47
C GLY A 58 -0.74 -9.14 10.90
N VAL A 59 -1.45 -8.65 11.89
CA VAL A 59 -2.67 -9.28 12.37
C VAL A 59 -3.85 -8.84 11.51
N ILE A 60 -4.71 -9.77 11.13
CA ILE A 60 -5.95 -9.43 10.44
C ILE A 60 -6.95 -8.85 11.45
N GLY A 61 -7.52 -7.71 11.11
CA GLY A 61 -8.52 -6.99 11.86
C GLY A 61 -9.70 -6.58 11.00
N SER A 62 -10.84 -6.27 11.58
CA SER A 62 -12.03 -5.83 10.86
C SER A 62 -12.91 -4.83 11.61
N SER A 63 -12.68 -4.64 12.90
CA SER A 63 -13.61 -3.91 13.76
C SER A 63 -12.99 -2.77 14.58
N ASN A 64 -11.68 -2.75 14.76
CA ASN A 64 -11.01 -1.70 15.54
C ASN A 64 -9.66 -1.30 14.90
N PRO A 65 -9.66 -0.26 14.06
CA PRO A 65 -10.81 0.54 13.63
C PRO A 65 -11.79 -0.29 12.79
N ALA A 66 -12.99 0.25 12.51
CA ALA A 66 -13.85 -0.35 11.52
C ALA A 66 -13.15 -0.40 10.17
N GLY A 67 -13.17 -1.56 9.49
CA GLY A 67 -12.61 -1.73 8.16
C GLY A 67 -13.30 -0.84 7.13
N ILE A 68 -12.59 -0.46 6.08
CA ILE A 68 -13.18 0.28 4.98
C ILE A 68 -14.06 -0.65 4.12
N SER A 69 -13.73 -1.93 4.07
CA SER A 69 -14.44 -2.95 3.29
C SER A 69 -14.25 -4.38 3.82
N GLY A 70 -14.43 -4.63 5.09
CA GLY A 70 -14.20 -5.96 5.68
C GLY A 70 -12.91 -6.03 6.47
N ASN A 71 -12.07 -7.02 6.16
CA ASN A 71 -10.80 -7.22 6.83
C ASN A 71 -9.71 -6.28 6.30
N TYR A 72 -8.68 -6.10 7.10
CA TYR A 72 -7.46 -5.36 6.77
C TYR A 72 -6.27 -5.98 7.52
N VAL A 73 -5.05 -5.70 7.08
CA VAL A 73 -3.87 -6.03 7.87
C VAL A 73 -3.56 -4.90 8.86
N ARG A 74 -3.21 -5.26 10.08
CA ARG A 74 -2.84 -4.34 11.16
C ARG A 74 -1.43 -4.62 11.65
N PHE A 75 -0.64 -3.57 11.75
CA PHE A 75 0.64 -3.55 12.43
C PHE A 75 0.53 -2.67 13.67
N SER A 76 0.92 -3.17 14.82
CA SER A 76 0.94 -2.41 16.06
C SER A 76 2.08 -2.91 16.96
N GLY A 77 2.68 -1.99 17.68
CA GLY A 77 3.80 -2.26 18.56
C GLY A 77 5.02 -1.40 18.24
N ALA A 78 6.08 -1.61 19.00
CA ALA A 78 7.29 -0.84 18.88
C ALA A 78 8.00 -1.07 17.55
N LEU A 79 8.46 0.01 16.94
CA LEU A 79 9.37 0.04 15.80
C LEU A 79 10.62 0.79 16.20
N ALA A 80 11.77 0.13 16.10
CA ALA A 80 13.06 0.75 16.30
C ALA A 80 13.46 1.58 15.06
N GLY A 81 13.83 2.83 15.26
CA GLY A 81 14.22 3.76 14.21
C GLY A 81 15.69 4.15 14.20
N GLY A 82 16.45 3.70 15.19
CA GLY A 82 17.86 4.04 15.39
C GLY A 82 18.84 3.25 14.55
N ALA A 83 20.11 3.56 14.71
CA ALA A 83 21.20 2.80 14.08
C ALA A 83 21.28 1.39 14.67
N GLY A 84 21.56 0.41 13.82
CA GLY A 84 21.74 -0.98 14.23
C GLY A 84 20.45 -1.82 14.30
N VAL A 85 19.29 -1.25 13.93
CA VAL A 85 18.05 -2.02 13.82
C VAL A 85 18.18 -3.12 12.76
N THR A 86 17.57 -4.27 13.03
CA THR A 86 17.59 -5.40 12.14
C THR A 86 16.23 -5.61 11.49
N TRP A 87 16.21 -5.82 10.17
CA TRP A 87 14.99 -5.94 9.40
C TRP A 87 14.08 -7.09 9.84
N ASN A 88 14.62 -8.14 10.40
CA ASN A 88 13.90 -9.33 10.80
C ASN A 88 13.29 -9.27 12.21
N GLU A 89 13.72 -8.34 13.03
CA GLU A 89 13.28 -8.20 14.43
C GLU A 89 12.48 -6.92 14.65
N ASP A 90 12.86 -5.86 13.95
CA ASP A 90 12.39 -4.51 14.20
C ASP A 90 11.41 -3.99 13.11
N GLY A 91 10.96 -4.87 12.20
CA GLY A 91 10.07 -4.50 11.11
C GLY A 91 8.71 -5.18 11.17
N PHE A 92 7.75 -4.59 10.47
CA PHE A 92 6.46 -5.21 10.18
C PHE A 92 6.37 -5.53 8.69
N SER A 93 5.84 -6.68 8.33
CA SER A 93 5.70 -7.06 6.93
C SER A 93 4.48 -7.92 6.64
N PHE A 94 4.04 -7.89 5.41
CA PHE A 94 3.26 -8.94 4.76
C PHE A 94 3.72 -9.08 3.32
N ASN A 95 3.55 -10.27 2.78
CA ASN A 95 3.98 -10.63 1.45
C ASN A 95 2.85 -11.23 0.64
N LEU A 96 2.93 -11.06 -0.66
CA LEU A 96 2.24 -11.86 -1.64
C LEU A 96 3.29 -12.36 -2.64
N TRP A 97 3.80 -13.55 -2.41
CA TRP A 97 4.82 -14.12 -3.29
C TRP A 97 4.25 -14.53 -4.64
N PRO A 98 5.05 -14.53 -5.69
CA PRO A 98 4.66 -15.12 -6.96
C PRO A 98 4.14 -16.55 -6.75
N GLN A 99 3.13 -16.94 -7.51
CA GLN A 99 2.48 -18.26 -7.42
C GLN A 99 1.80 -18.60 -6.08
N ALA A 100 1.86 -17.72 -5.08
CA ALA A 100 1.14 -17.92 -3.84
C ALA A 100 -0.37 -17.92 -4.07
N ASN A 101 -1.09 -18.74 -3.30
CA ASN A 101 -2.55 -18.90 -3.41
C ASN A 101 -3.03 -19.30 -4.82
N GLY A 102 -2.23 -20.04 -5.58
CA GLY A 102 -2.57 -20.46 -6.93
C GLY A 102 -2.55 -19.37 -8.00
N ARG A 103 -1.97 -18.20 -7.68
CA ARG A 103 -1.78 -17.14 -8.68
C ARG A 103 -0.81 -17.56 -9.77
N PRO A 104 -1.07 -17.17 -11.02
CA PRO A 104 -0.10 -17.36 -12.08
C PRO A 104 1.15 -16.50 -11.85
N ASP A 105 2.31 -17.00 -12.26
CA ASP A 105 3.57 -16.25 -12.23
C ASP A 105 3.64 -15.29 -13.42
N VAL A 106 2.85 -14.26 -13.37
CA VAL A 106 2.76 -13.20 -14.38
C VAL A 106 2.89 -11.84 -13.72
N PRO A 107 3.32 -10.81 -14.45
CA PRO A 107 3.37 -9.45 -13.92
C PRO A 107 2.01 -8.98 -13.41
N ILE A 108 2.02 -8.34 -12.25
CA ILE A 108 0.83 -7.72 -11.63
C ILE A 108 0.30 -6.57 -12.50
N TYR A 109 1.20 -5.89 -13.19
CA TYR A 109 0.89 -4.76 -14.07
C TYR A 109 1.71 -4.86 -15.35
N THR A 110 1.04 -4.68 -16.49
CA THR A 110 1.66 -4.81 -17.83
C THR A 110 1.59 -3.50 -18.64
N GLY A 111 1.03 -2.44 -18.04
CA GLY A 111 0.97 -1.12 -18.66
C GLY A 111 2.31 -0.38 -18.59
N ASP A 112 2.35 0.82 -19.14
CA ASP A 112 3.53 1.70 -19.04
C ASP A 112 3.71 2.16 -17.59
N LEU A 113 4.87 1.91 -17.01
CA LEU A 113 5.14 2.22 -15.59
C LEU A 113 5.08 3.71 -15.28
N LYS A 114 5.33 4.60 -16.27
CA LYS A 114 5.20 6.05 -16.06
C LYS A 114 3.75 6.48 -15.81
N ASP A 115 2.79 5.71 -16.34
CA ASP A 115 1.36 5.95 -16.24
C ASP A 115 0.68 5.09 -15.18
N GLY A 116 1.45 4.25 -14.46
CA GLY A 116 0.96 3.37 -13.41
C GLY A 116 1.23 3.91 -12.01
N GLU A 117 0.39 3.50 -11.07
CA GLU A 117 0.56 3.77 -9.64
C GLU A 117 0.09 2.57 -8.81
N ILE A 118 0.73 2.36 -7.66
CA ILE A 118 0.19 1.50 -6.61
C ILE A 118 -0.68 2.35 -5.68
N LYS A 119 -1.86 1.85 -5.37
CA LYS A 119 -2.79 2.45 -4.41
C LYS A 119 -3.09 1.48 -3.29
N PHE A 120 -3.31 2.03 -2.11
CA PHE A 120 -3.80 1.30 -0.95
C PHE A 120 -4.52 2.25 0.01
N GLU A 121 -5.45 1.72 0.76
CA GLU A 121 -6.05 2.43 1.88
C GLU A 121 -5.19 2.22 3.12
N ILE A 122 -4.98 3.29 3.88
CA ILE A 122 -4.24 3.27 5.13
C ILE A 122 -4.98 4.05 6.22
N ASN A 123 -4.92 3.53 7.43
CA ASN A 123 -5.37 4.24 8.64
C ASN A 123 -4.26 4.14 9.69
N VAL A 124 -3.72 5.27 10.11
CA VAL A 124 -2.65 5.38 11.10
C VAL A 124 -3.22 6.01 12.36
N LEU A 125 -3.48 5.18 13.36
CA LEU A 125 -4.20 5.56 14.58
C LEU A 125 -3.31 6.23 15.63
N GLU A 126 -2.04 5.84 15.68
CA GLU A 126 -1.05 6.37 16.61
C GLU A 126 0.06 7.11 15.85
N PRO A 127 0.73 8.08 16.49
CA PRO A 127 1.79 8.84 15.81
C PRO A 127 2.88 7.94 15.22
N TRP A 128 3.11 8.10 13.93
CA TRP A 128 4.20 7.45 13.21
C TRP A 128 5.28 8.49 12.91
N GLU A 129 6.46 8.30 13.48
CA GLU A 129 7.53 9.30 13.50
C GLU A 129 8.87 8.77 12.96
N SER A 130 8.93 7.49 12.64
CA SER A 130 10.17 6.81 12.25
C SER A 130 9.87 5.65 11.29
N CYS A 131 10.92 5.10 10.68
CA CYS A 131 10.83 4.04 9.68
C CYS A 131 10.10 4.47 8.41
N ALA A 132 10.08 3.64 7.42
CA ALA A 132 9.37 3.88 6.17
C ALA A 132 8.56 2.66 5.78
N LEU A 133 7.47 2.87 5.06
CA LEU A 133 6.80 1.82 4.33
C LEU A 133 7.57 1.60 3.03
N GLN A 134 8.22 0.45 2.93
CA GLN A 134 8.87 -0.01 1.71
C GLN A 134 7.91 -0.91 0.94
N MET A 135 7.67 -0.59 -0.30
CA MET A 135 6.89 -1.38 -1.24
C MET A 135 7.85 -2.03 -2.21
N ILE A 136 7.90 -3.36 -2.22
CA ILE A 136 8.89 -4.14 -2.98
C ILE A 136 8.14 -5.09 -3.88
N PHE A 137 8.28 -4.94 -5.20
CA PHE A 137 7.82 -5.95 -6.13
C PHE A 137 8.85 -7.09 -6.21
N THR A 138 8.35 -8.32 -6.24
CA THR A 138 9.20 -9.50 -6.28
C THR A 138 9.48 -9.87 -7.73
N PRO A 139 10.76 -9.82 -8.17
CA PRO A 139 11.10 -9.95 -9.59
C PRO A 139 11.11 -11.40 -10.12
N TYR A 140 10.98 -12.39 -9.26
CA TYR A 140 11.07 -13.80 -9.61
C TYR A 140 10.19 -14.65 -8.69
N SER A 141 10.02 -15.91 -9.04
CA SER A 141 9.30 -16.84 -8.19
C SER A 141 10.06 -17.05 -6.87
N VAL A 142 9.39 -16.76 -5.77
CA VAL A 142 9.94 -16.88 -4.41
C VAL A 142 9.09 -17.86 -3.62
N THR A 143 9.74 -18.88 -3.09
CA THR A 143 9.11 -19.89 -2.24
C THR A 143 9.92 -20.03 -0.95
N GLY A 144 9.62 -19.19 0.05
CA GLY A 144 10.22 -19.31 1.38
C GLY A 144 11.52 -18.53 1.61
N ALA A 145 11.96 -17.68 0.69
CA ALA A 145 13.15 -16.84 0.87
C ALA A 145 12.81 -15.35 0.76
N ASN A 146 13.43 -14.54 1.61
CA ASN A 146 13.27 -13.08 1.63
C ASN A 146 14.55 -12.35 1.16
N SER A 147 15.43 -13.02 0.41
CA SER A 147 16.71 -12.47 -0.03
C SER A 147 16.56 -11.19 -0.86
N TYR A 148 15.46 -11.05 -1.60
CA TYR A 148 15.15 -9.85 -2.38
C TYR A 148 14.96 -8.59 -1.52
N ILE A 149 14.68 -8.72 -0.22
CA ILE A 149 14.53 -7.57 0.69
C ILE A 149 15.87 -6.85 0.85
N ALA A 150 16.97 -7.61 0.93
CA ALA A 150 18.33 -7.07 1.05
C ALA A 150 19.02 -6.84 -0.31
N ASP A 151 18.41 -7.29 -1.41
CA ASP A 151 18.99 -7.21 -2.75
C ASP A 151 18.97 -5.77 -3.27
N GLY A 152 20.13 -5.16 -3.42
CA GLY A 152 20.28 -3.79 -3.94
C GLY A 152 19.91 -3.64 -5.42
N SER A 153 19.79 -4.74 -6.18
CA SER A 153 19.32 -4.71 -7.57
C SER A 153 17.80 -4.62 -7.70
N VAL A 154 17.05 -4.90 -6.61
CA VAL A 154 15.59 -4.83 -6.56
C VAL A 154 15.14 -3.44 -6.12
N PRO A 155 14.65 -2.61 -7.05
CA PRO A 155 14.18 -1.27 -6.72
C PRO A 155 12.87 -1.33 -5.93
N ARG A 156 12.65 -0.34 -5.08
CA ARG A 156 11.47 -0.24 -4.23
C ARG A 156 10.92 1.17 -4.16
N GLY A 157 9.64 1.29 -3.82
CA GLY A 157 9.04 2.51 -3.34
C GLY A 157 9.31 2.69 -1.85
N VAL A 158 9.58 3.92 -1.44
CA VAL A 158 9.80 4.29 -0.02
C VAL A 158 8.86 5.41 0.36
N TRP A 159 7.93 5.13 1.25
CA TRP A 159 6.95 6.10 1.71
C TRP A 159 7.13 6.38 3.21
N ASN A 160 7.46 7.63 3.54
CA ASN A 160 7.77 8.10 4.88
C ASN A 160 7.13 9.47 5.14
N PRO A 161 5.79 9.52 5.27
CA PRO A 161 5.03 10.78 5.28
C PRO A 161 5.37 11.69 6.46
N TRP A 162 5.85 11.13 7.55
CA TRP A 162 6.27 11.87 8.74
C TRP A 162 7.48 12.80 8.50
N LYS A 163 8.28 12.59 7.45
CA LYS A 163 9.44 13.43 7.15
C LYS A 163 9.09 14.91 6.94
N ALA A 164 7.92 15.18 6.40
CA ALA A 164 7.49 16.55 6.11
C ALA A 164 7.01 17.30 7.37
N THR A 165 6.47 16.57 8.35
CA THR A 165 5.75 17.16 9.51
C THR A 165 6.31 16.73 10.87
N GLY A 166 7.31 15.84 10.88
CA GLY A 166 7.87 15.24 12.09
C GLY A 166 7.05 14.06 12.63
N THR A 167 5.78 14.02 12.35
CA THR A 167 4.86 12.94 12.72
C THR A 167 3.75 12.80 11.69
N PHE A 168 3.21 11.60 11.56
CA PHE A 168 2.09 11.31 10.66
C PHE A 168 1.02 10.51 11.37
N ARG A 169 -0.22 10.95 11.25
CA ARG A 169 -1.42 10.29 11.72
C ARG A 169 -2.57 10.62 10.77
N THR A 170 -3.54 9.72 10.65
CA THR A 170 -4.72 9.96 9.81
C THR A 170 -5.96 10.19 10.67
N ASP A 171 -6.93 10.90 10.10
CA ASP A 171 -8.28 10.98 10.63
C ASP A 171 -9.16 9.98 9.84
N GLY A 172 -9.10 8.71 10.24
CA GLY A 172 -9.73 7.60 9.54
C GLY A 172 -8.89 7.10 8.35
N TRP A 173 -9.55 6.38 7.45
CA TRP A 173 -8.94 5.79 6.27
C TRP A 173 -8.69 6.82 5.18
N ILE A 174 -7.50 6.80 4.60
CA ILE A 174 -7.13 7.60 3.43
C ILE A 174 -6.58 6.69 2.35
N THR A 175 -6.63 7.12 1.10
CA THR A 175 -5.94 6.46 0.00
C THR A 175 -4.56 7.06 -0.21
N VAL A 176 -3.56 6.21 -0.26
CA VAL A 176 -2.23 6.56 -0.75
C VAL A 176 -2.14 6.15 -2.21
N SER A 177 -1.65 7.06 -3.06
CA SER A 177 -1.25 6.80 -4.44
C SER A 177 0.25 7.01 -4.55
N TYR A 178 0.97 6.01 -5.05
CA TYR A 178 2.42 6.07 -5.19
C TYR A 178 2.80 5.68 -6.63
N PRO A 179 3.41 6.59 -7.41
CA PRO A 179 3.74 6.33 -8.81
C PRO A 179 4.75 5.18 -8.97
N LEU A 180 4.51 4.28 -9.91
CA LEU A 180 5.48 3.21 -10.22
C LEU A 180 6.82 3.74 -10.72
N SER A 181 6.83 4.91 -11.34
CA SER A 181 8.06 5.60 -11.76
C SER A 181 8.97 6.03 -10.61
N GLU A 182 8.45 6.09 -9.38
CA GLU A 182 9.19 6.44 -8.16
C GLU A 182 9.76 5.22 -7.42
N PHE A 183 9.60 4.02 -7.98
CA PHE A 183 10.25 2.81 -7.48
C PHE A 183 11.73 2.80 -7.90
N ASN A 184 12.53 3.59 -7.22
CA ASN A 184 13.95 3.82 -7.51
C ASN A 184 14.81 3.94 -6.26
N TYR A 185 14.40 3.33 -5.16
CA TYR A 185 15.18 3.27 -3.92
C TYR A 185 15.81 1.91 -3.70
N GLY A 186 16.95 1.89 -3.02
CA GLY A 186 17.61 0.67 -2.54
C GLY A 186 17.11 0.23 -1.17
N PRO A 187 17.65 -0.90 -0.65
CA PRO A 187 17.27 -1.43 0.66
C PRO A 187 17.55 -0.48 1.82
N ASP A 188 18.56 0.35 1.68
CA ASP A 188 18.97 1.36 2.66
C ASP A 188 18.18 2.68 2.56
N GLY A 189 17.18 2.75 1.67
CA GLY A 189 16.40 3.95 1.43
C GLY A 189 17.11 5.05 0.63
N SER A 190 18.31 4.80 0.12
CA SER A 190 19.01 5.70 -0.80
C SER A 190 18.44 5.57 -2.22
N VAL A 191 18.60 6.62 -3.04
CA VAL A 191 18.21 6.56 -4.44
C VAL A 191 19.09 5.58 -5.19
N SER A 192 18.45 4.64 -5.90
CA SER A 192 19.11 3.61 -6.70
C SER A 192 19.13 4.00 -8.18
N ALA A 193 20.16 3.57 -8.89
CA ALA A 193 20.21 3.62 -10.35
C ALA A 193 19.27 2.58 -10.99
N ASN A 194 18.94 1.52 -10.27
CA ASN A 194 18.02 0.48 -10.74
C ASN A 194 16.60 1.02 -10.84
N LYS A 195 15.89 0.60 -11.88
CA LYS A 195 14.51 0.99 -12.14
C LYS A 195 13.61 -0.23 -12.16
N LEU A 196 12.38 -0.04 -11.73
CA LEU A 196 11.36 -1.07 -11.84
C LEU A 196 11.10 -1.41 -13.32
N THR A 197 10.88 -2.69 -13.61
CA THR A 197 10.39 -3.16 -14.91
C THR A 197 9.15 -4.03 -14.69
N PRO A 198 8.28 -4.19 -15.70
CA PRO A 198 7.10 -5.05 -15.57
C PRO A 198 7.44 -6.48 -15.15
N GLU A 199 8.55 -7.03 -15.64
CA GLU A 199 8.98 -8.40 -15.34
C GLU A 199 9.33 -8.59 -13.86
N MET A 200 9.68 -7.52 -13.16
CA MET A 200 9.96 -7.54 -11.71
C MET A 200 8.68 -7.56 -10.88
N MET A 201 7.51 -7.30 -11.45
CA MET A 201 6.25 -7.12 -10.73
C MET A 201 5.45 -8.43 -10.61
N ARG A 202 6.04 -9.49 -10.11
CA ARG A 202 5.37 -10.81 -10.02
C ARG A 202 4.77 -11.11 -8.67
N GLY A 203 5.30 -10.53 -7.62
CA GLY A 203 4.80 -10.56 -6.25
C GLY A 203 4.96 -9.20 -5.61
N LEU A 204 4.55 -9.08 -4.35
CA LEU A 204 4.55 -7.82 -3.61
C LEU A 204 4.90 -8.07 -2.15
N THR A 205 5.69 -7.18 -1.58
CA THR A 205 5.95 -7.10 -0.14
C THR A 205 5.75 -5.68 0.33
N PHE A 206 4.97 -5.52 1.39
CA PHE A 206 4.95 -4.31 2.18
C PHE A 206 5.77 -4.54 3.43
N TYR A 207 6.66 -3.61 3.71
CA TYR A 207 7.64 -3.74 4.76
C TYR A 207 7.86 -2.40 5.47
N VAL A 208 7.51 -2.31 6.75
CA VAL A 208 7.73 -1.11 7.57
C VAL A 208 8.98 -1.33 8.40
N TRP A 209 10.03 -0.62 8.07
CA TRP A 209 11.35 -0.77 8.67
C TRP A 209 12.19 0.49 8.47
N ASN A 210 13.21 0.66 9.29
CA ASN A 210 14.12 1.79 9.17
C ASN A 210 14.84 1.83 7.81
N GLY A 211 15.49 0.72 7.41
CA GLY A 211 16.07 0.54 6.08
C GLY A 211 16.97 1.68 5.61
N GLY A 212 17.83 2.22 6.49
CA GLY A 212 18.61 3.43 6.22
C GLY A 212 17.84 4.74 6.30
N VAL A 213 16.51 4.70 6.34
CA VAL A 213 15.67 5.86 6.56
C VAL A 213 15.70 6.21 8.05
N SER A 214 16.61 7.09 8.43
CA SER A 214 16.81 7.45 9.83
C SER A 214 15.55 8.04 10.46
N GLY A 215 15.37 7.77 11.73
CA GLY A 215 14.27 8.26 12.55
C GLY A 215 14.54 7.92 14.00
N LYS A 216 13.52 7.98 14.79
CA LYS A 216 13.50 7.58 16.20
C LYS A 216 12.58 6.40 16.39
N ASP A 217 12.72 5.72 17.50
CA ASP A 217 11.79 4.68 17.90
C ASP A 217 10.37 5.26 17.99
N CYS A 218 9.41 4.48 17.53
CA CYS A 218 7.99 4.83 17.63
C CYS A 218 7.13 3.59 17.88
N ASN A 219 5.87 3.80 18.18
CA ASN A 219 4.91 2.74 18.44
C ASN A 219 3.62 2.98 17.63
N PRO A 220 3.71 2.93 16.30
CA PRO A 220 2.57 3.22 15.44
C PRO A 220 1.54 2.11 15.48
N HIS A 221 0.30 2.48 15.14
CA HIS A 221 -0.75 1.56 14.83
C HIS A 221 -1.20 1.81 13.38
N ILE A 222 -0.76 0.95 12.47
CA ILE A 222 -0.93 1.10 11.01
C ILE A 222 -1.87 0.00 10.52
N CYS A 223 -2.94 0.38 9.84
CA CYS A 223 -3.87 -0.51 9.18
C CYS A 223 -3.81 -0.28 7.67
N ILE A 224 -3.71 -1.33 6.88
CA ILE A 224 -3.58 -1.27 5.41
C ILE A 224 -4.60 -2.22 4.78
N ASP A 225 -5.24 -1.75 3.70
CA ASP A 225 -6.26 -2.51 2.96
C ASP A 225 -6.25 -2.18 1.47
N ASN A 226 -6.94 -2.99 0.67
CA ASN A 226 -7.28 -2.74 -0.74
C ASN A 226 -6.10 -2.31 -1.61
N ILE A 227 -5.03 -3.09 -1.58
CA ILE A 227 -3.83 -2.83 -2.38
C ILE A 227 -4.10 -3.18 -3.84
N ARG A 228 -3.80 -2.25 -4.74
CA ARG A 228 -4.02 -2.38 -6.18
C ARG A 228 -2.96 -1.64 -6.98
N VAL A 229 -2.75 -2.06 -8.21
CA VAL A 229 -1.91 -1.37 -9.19
C VAL A 229 -2.77 -1.00 -10.38
N VAL A 230 -2.87 0.29 -10.66
CA VAL A 230 -3.80 0.84 -11.65
C VAL A 230 -3.11 1.89 -12.53
N PRO A 231 -3.62 2.16 -13.73
CA PRO A 231 -3.27 3.38 -14.45
C PRO A 231 -3.68 4.62 -13.65
N LYS A 232 -2.89 5.68 -13.75
CA LYS A 232 -3.20 7.01 -13.20
C LYS A 232 -4.48 7.59 -13.77
#